data_fa4832a233e3d9d79bbed1e9782b5280
#
_entry.id   fa4832a233e3d9d79bbed1e9782b5280
#
_cell.length_a   1.000
_cell.length_b   1.000
_cell.length_c   1.000
_cell.angle_alpha   90.00
_cell.angle_beta   90.00
_cell.angle_gamma   90.00
#
_symmetry.space_group_name_H-M   'P 1'
#
loop_
_entity.id
_entity.type
_entity.pdbx_description
1 polymer ?
#
loop_
_entity_poly.entity_id
_entity_poly.type
_entity_poly.pdbx_seq_one_letter_code
_entity_poly.pdbx_strand_id
1 'polypeptide(L)'
;MKVAILYGGDSPEREVSLKSGRCVYYALKKKYNVKLFDPSKNNFIYKFLKFKPDIVFIALHGGIGESGAIQGFCETLKIPYTGSNVLSSAICLNKIICKEILIYNKIPTPPFVVLEKNKEIKIKFKFPVVVKPANLGSTIGVKIAYNESEMISAVKEAFSIDNEVFIEKYIAGKEVTVGIIGNENFEVLPIIEIRAKKGFYDYKAKYTPGESFHIIPPGLPNYLIRKIENIAIKTYKVLKCSGFARMEIIIDKKNRPFVLDVNTIPGLTKVSLLPDAAKFKGIGFTQLCEIILNFGLEKWKKKAEK
;
A
#
# COMPACT_ATOMS: atom_id res chain seq x y z
N MET A 1 10.94 1.81 -26.18
CA MET A 1 11.31 1.70 -24.78
C MET A 1 11.03 0.28 -24.30
N LYS A 2 11.99 -0.34 -23.61
CA LYS A 2 11.89 -1.67 -22.98
C LYS A 2 11.43 -1.52 -21.54
N VAL A 3 10.30 -2.13 -21.19
CA VAL A 3 9.73 -2.07 -19.86
C VAL A 3 9.81 -3.46 -19.21
N ALA A 4 10.53 -3.57 -18.11
CA ALA A 4 10.51 -4.79 -17.29
C ALA A 4 9.40 -4.66 -16.24
N ILE A 5 8.45 -5.58 -16.21
CA ILE A 5 7.45 -5.64 -15.14
C ILE A 5 7.92 -6.68 -14.13
N LEU A 6 8.17 -6.24 -12.89
CA LEU A 6 8.45 -7.14 -11.77
C LEU A 6 7.14 -7.53 -11.11
N TYR A 7 6.88 -8.83 -11.01
CA TYR A 7 5.65 -9.41 -10.50
C TYR A 7 5.90 -10.76 -9.81
N GLY A 8 4.93 -11.31 -9.12
CA GLY A 8 5.10 -12.57 -8.38
C GLY A 8 5.82 -12.35 -7.06
N GLY A 9 7.11 -12.69 -6.98
CA GLY A 9 7.86 -12.67 -5.72
C GLY A 9 7.52 -13.84 -4.82
N ASP A 10 7.96 -13.80 -3.56
CA ASP A 10 7.83 -14.88 -2.57
C ASP A 10 6.96 -14.49 -1.36
N SER A 11 6.35 -13.30 -1.39
CA SER A 11 5.48 -12.85 -0.30
C SER A 11 4.13 -13.61 -0.29
N PRO A 12 3.41 -13.58 0.84
CA PRO A 12 2.04 -14.12 0.90
C PRO A 12 1.06 -13.44 -0.07
N GLU A 13 1.42 -12.28 -0.62
CA GLU A 13 0.62 -11.52 -1.60
C GLU A 13 0.96 -11.87 -3.06
N ARG A 14 1.73 -12.95 -3.29
CA ARG A 14 2.17 -13.40 -4.62
C ARG A 14 1.06 -13.45 -5.66
N GLU A 15 -0.09 -14.02 -5.34
CA GLU A 15 -1.20 -14.17 -6.28
C GLU A 15 -1.77 -12.82 -6.74
N VAL A 16 -1.82 -11.84 -5.85
CA VAL A 16 -2.23 -10.47 -6.18
C VAL A 16 -1.22 -9.81 -7.10
N SER A 17 0.07 -10.02 -6.81
CA SER A 17 1.19 -9.53 -7.63
C SER A 17 1.17 -10.12 -9.03
N LEU A 18 0.95 -11.44 -9.16
CA LEU A 18 0.83 -12.10 -10.47
C LEU A 18 -0.33 -11.52 -11.30
N LYS A 19 -1.49 -11.28 -10.68
CA LYS A 19 -2.65 -10.66 -11.34
C LYS A 19 -2.36 -9.22 -11.74
N SER A 20 -1.82 -8.39 -10.84
CA SER A 20 -1.44 -7.00 -11.10
C SER A 20 -0.44 -6.89 -12.25
N GLY A 21 0.64 -7.67 -12.20
CA GLY A 21 1.65 -7.66 -13.26
C GLY A 21 1.12 -8.07 -14.63
N ARG A 22 0.21 -9.06 -14.69
CA ARG A 22 -0.46 -9.43 -15.95
C ARG A 22 -1.36 -8.31 -16.47
N CYS A 23 -2.13 -7.64 -15.61
CA CYS A 23 -2.96 -6.51 -16.01
C CYS A 23 -2.10 -5.38 -16.59
N VAL A 24 -1.01 -5.02 -15.93
CA VAL A 24 -0.06 -4.00 -16.40
C VAL A 24 0.60 -4.42 -17.72
N TYR A 25 1.00 -5.69 -17.86
CA TYR A 25 1.54 -6.22 -19.11
C TYR A 25 0.58 -6.01 -20.28
N TYR A 26 -0.68 -6.42 -20.14
CA TYR A 26 -1.68 -6.26 -21.20
C TYR A 26 -1.99 -4.79 -21.50
N ALA A 27 -1.90 -3.91 -20.52
CA ALA A 27 -2.07 -2.47 -20.71
C ALA A 27 -0.95 -1.84 -21.53
N LEU A 28 0.31 -2.25 -21.29
CA LEU A 28 1.49 -1.59 -21.87
C LEU A 28 2.04 -2.24 -23.16
N LYS A 29 1.79 -3.54 -23.38
CA LYS A 29 2.42 -4.32 -24.49
C LYS A 29 2.10 -3.82 -25.90
N LYS A 30 1.02 -3.06 -26.08
CA LYS A 30 0.67 -2.50 -27.40
C LYS A 30 1.59 -1.33 -27.82
N LYS A 31 2.19 -0.64 -26.84
CA LYS A 31 2.97 0.59 -27.06
C LYS A 31 4.46 0.40 -26.76
N TYR A 32 4.81 -0.53 -25.89
CA TYR A 32 6.16 -0.74 -25.40
C TYR A 32 6.62 -2.20 -25.59
N ASN A 33 7.94 -2.41 -25.65
CA ASN A 33 8.53 -3.75 -25.58
C ASN A 33 8.55 -4.21 -24.12
N VAL A 34 7.53 -4.97 -23.71
CA VAL A 34 7.27 -5.35 -22.31
C VAL A 34 7.64 -6.79 -22.05
N LYS A 35 8.34 -7.07 -20.94
CA LYS A 35 8.56 -8.43 -20.44
C LYS A 35 8.26 -8.51 -18.95
N LEU A 36 7.74 -9.67 -18.56
CA LEU A 36 7.42 -10.04 -17.17
C LEU A 36 8.62 -10.77 -16.55
N PHE A 37 8.98 -10.38 -15.34
CA PHE A 37 10.07 -10.98 -14.57
C PHE A 37 9.61 -11.27 -13.15
N ASP A 38 9.83 -12.49 -12.71
CA ASP A 38 9.52 -12.95 -11.36
C ASP A 38 10.82 -13.11 -10.55
N PRO A 39 11.05 -12.25 -9.53
CA PRO A 39 12.28 -12.30 -8.72
C PRO A 39 12.47 -13.60 -7.95
N SER A 40 11.41 -14.37 -7.70
CA SER A 40 11.51 -15.69 -7.03
C SER A 40 12.11 -16.80 -7.91
N LYS A 41 12.37 -16.55 -9.19
CA LYS A 41 12.89 -17.54 -10.13
C LYS A 41 14.41 -17.51 -10.18
N ASN A 42 15.06 -18.65 -10.10
CA ASN A 42 16.53 -18.81 -10.03
C ASN A 42 17.31 -18.10 -11.15
N ASN A 43 16.72 -17.91 -12.32
CA ASN A 43 17.36 -17.25 -13.46
C ASN A 43 16.89 -15.80 -13.68
N PHE A 44 16.22 -15.20 -12.68
CA PHE A 44 15.68 -13.84 -12.76
C PHE A 44 16.75 -12.83 -13.15
N ILE A 45 17.83 -12.73 -12.37
CA ILE A 45 18.89 -11.71 -12.56
C ILE A 45 19.49 -11.82 -13.96
N TYR A 46 19.86 -13.03 -14.39
CA TYR A 46 20.44 -13.24 -15.72
C TYR A 46 19.50 -12.78 -16.84
N LYS A 47 18.23 -13.20 -16.81
CA LYS A 47 17.23 -12.82 -17.84
C LYS A 47 16.94 -11.33 -17.82
N PHE A 48 16.87 -10.74 -16.64
CA PHE A 48 16.61 -9.31 -16.45
C PHE A 48 17.74 -8.46 -17.04
N LEU A 49 18.99 -8.76 -16.69
CA LEU A 49 20.18 -8.06 -17.21
C LEU A 49 20.33 -8.23 -18.72
N LYS A 50 20.07 -9.44 -19.26
CA LYS A 50 20.07 -9.70 -20.71
C LYS A 50 19.01 -8.87 -21.46
N PHE A 51 17.86 -8.60 -20.85
CA PHE A 51 16.82 -7.79 -21.44
C PHE A 51 17.19 -6.31 -21.54
N LYS A 52 18.02 -5.80 -20.61
CA LYS A 52 18.45 -4.39 -20.54
C LYS A 52 17.24 -3.44 -20.56
N PRO A 53 16.41 -3.42 -19.53
CA PRO A 53 15.24 -2.56 -19.48
C PRO A 53 15.62 -1.09 -19.37
N ASP A 54 14.87 -0.21 -20.03
CA ASP A 54 14.98 1.24 -19.90
C ASP A 54 14.29 1.72 -18.61
N ILE A 55 13.28 0.97 -18.12
CA ILE A 55 12.56 1.24 -16.90
C ILE A 55 11.95 -0.05 -16.33
N VAL A 56 11.83 -0.10 -15.01
CA VAL A 56 11.13 -1.16 -14.27
C VAL A 56 9.76 -0.67 -13.81
N PHE A 57 8.72 -1.40 -14.15
CA PHE A 57 7.40 -1.26 -13.54
C PHE A 57 7.28 -2.26 -12.39
N ILE A 58 7.21 -1.77 -11.15
CA ILE A 58 7.09 -2.63 -9.96
C ILE A 58 5.61 -2.91 -9.73
N ALA A 59 5.21 -4.18 -9.90
CA ALA A 59 3.87 -4.70 -9.61
C ALA A 59 3.94 -5.84 -8.57
N LEU A 60 5.03 -5.87 -7.79
CA LEU A 60 5.19 -6.74 -6.63
C LEU A 60 4.35 -6.22 -5.47
N HIS A 61 3.85 -7.13 -4.64
CA HIS A 61 3.13 -6.78 -3.42
C HIS A 61 3.76 -7.49 -2.21
N GLY A 62 3.90 -6.75 -1.11
CA GLY A 62 4.55 -7.24 0.10
C GLY A 62 6.03 -7.57 -0.06
N GLY A 63 6.67 -8.05 1.00
CA GLY A 63 8.04 -8.54 1.03
C GLY A 63 9.04 -7.64 0.31
N ILE A 64 9.91 -8.22 -0.54
CA ILE A 64 10.95 -7.49 -1.28
C ILE A 64 10.40 -6.39 -2.20
N GLY A 65 9.13 -6.47 -2.61
CA GLY A 65 8.48 -5.50 -3.49
C GLY A 65 8.26 -4.15 -2.81
N GLU A 66 7.88 -4.17 -1.55
CA GLU A 66 7.49 -2.98 -0.78
C GLU A 66 8.50 -2.59 0.30
N SER A 67 9.48 -3.46 0.62
CA SER A 67 10.50 -3.19 1.64
C SER A 67 11.61 -2.22 1.24
N GLY A 68 11.66 -1.78 -0.01
CA GLY A 68 12.78 -1.00 -0.55
C GLY A 68 13.88 -1.86 -1.19
N ALA A 69 13.86 -3.18 -1.02
CA ALA A 69 14.89 -4.08 -1.55
C ALA A 69 14.95 -4.06 -3.09
N ILE A 70 13.80 -4.19 -3.76
CA ILE A 70 13.72 -4.15 -5.23
C ILE A 70 14.02 -2.75 -5.77
N GLN A 71 13.64 -1.71 -5.04
CA GLN A 71 14.00 -0.33 -5.37
C GLN A 71 15.50 -0.12 -5.30
N GLY A 72 16.16 -0.63 -4.24
CA GLY A 72 17.62 -0.61 -4.08
C GLY A 72 18.35 -1.41 -5.17
N PHE A 73 17.82 -2.56 -5.58
CA PHE A 73 18.34 -3.31 -6.73
C PHE A 73 18.31 -2.47 -8.02
N CYS A 74 17.21 -1.79 -8.30
CA CYS A 74 17.10 -0.90 -9.46
C CYS A 74 18.07 0.29 -9.35
N GLU A 75 18.22 0.90 -8.17
CA GLU A 75 19.15 2.02 -7.94
C GLU A 75 20.61 1.61 -8.15
N THR A 76 21.00 0.45 -7.65
CA THR A 76 22.35 -0.11 -7.84
C THR A 76 22.69 -0.33 -9.33
N LEU A 77 21.71 -0.78 -10.10
CA LEU A 77 21.85 -0.98 -11.55
C LEU A 77 21.65 0.31 -12.37
N LYS A 78 21.36 1.43 -11.72
CA LYS A 78 21.05 2.71 -12.36
C LYS A 78 19.90 2.61 -13.36
N ILE A 79 18.86 1.83 -13.03
CA ILE A 79 17.66 1.63 -13.85
C ILE A 79 16.48 2.38 -13.22
N PRO A 80 15.79 3.26 -13.96
CA PRO A 80 14.55 3.90 -13.51
C PRO A 80 13.49 2.89 -13.08
N TYR A 81 12.66 3.26 -12.11
CA TYR A 81 11.55 2.41 -11.65
C TYR A 81 10.35 3.24 -11.19
N THR A 82 9.18 2.61 -11.20
CA THR A 82 7.91 3.23 -10.78
C THR A 82 7.73 3.21 -9.26
N GLY A 83 6.98 4.19 -8.74
CA GLY A 83 6.61 4.26 -7.33
C GLY A 83 7.64 4.94 -6.44
N SER A 84 7.49 4.75 -5.15
CA SER A 84 8.31 5.38 -4.10
C SER A 84 9.75 4.85 -4.08
N ASN A 85 10.67 5.62 -3.48
CA ASN A 85 12.08 5.23 -3.34
C ASN A 85 12.29 4.20 -2.21
N VAL A 86 13.53 3.78 -2.00
CA VAL A 86 13.94 2.80 -0.97
C VAL A 86 13.42 3.21 0.41
N LEU A 87 13.69 4.44 0.83
CA LEU A 87 13.35 4.95 2.17
C LEU A 87 11.82 4.94 2.38
N SER A 88 11.07 5.54 1.47
CA SER A 88 9.61 5.62 1.60
C SER A 88 8.96 4.25 1.59
N SER A 89 9.44 3.33 0.72
CA SER A 89 8.93 1.96 0.65
C SER A 89 9.16 1.22 1.97
N ALA A 90 10.38 1.26 2.52
CA ALA A 90 10.70 0.61 3.77
C ALA A 90 9.89 1.17 4.95
N ILE A 91 9.78 2.50 5.07
CA ILE A 91 9.00 3.15 6.12
C ILE A 91 7.51 2.78 6.03
N CYS A 92 6.92 2.82 4.83
CA CYS A 92 5.50 2.56 4.67
C CYS A 92 5.15 1.08 4.89
N LEU A 93 6.05 0.14 4.57
CA LEU A 93 5.83 -1.27 4.84
C LEU A 93 5.81 -1.55 6.35
N ASN A 94 6.76 -0.99 7.12
CA ASN A 94 6.80 -1.16 8.56
C ASN A 94 5.80 -0.21 9.25
N LYS A 95 4.66 -0.77 9.66
CA LYS A 95 3.55 0.01 10.24
C LYS A 95 3.91 0.73 11.53
N ILE A 96 4.83 0.17 12.33
CA ILE A 96 5.27 0.79 13.60
C ILE A 96 6.01 2.08 13.27
N ILE A 97 7.06 2.00 12.45
CA ILE A 97 7.87 3.17 12.05
C ILE A 97 7.01 4.20 11.30
N CYS A 98 6.14 3.74 10.40
CA CYS A 98 5.21 4.61 9.69
C CYS A 98 4.34 5.41 10.70
N LYS A 99 3.71 4.74 11.67
CA LYS A 99 2.85 5.38 12.68
C LYS A 99 3.62 6.33 13.60
N GLU A 100 4.86 6.01 13.98
CA GLU A 100 5.71 6.90 14.77
C GLU A 100 6.00 8.20 14.02
N ILE A 101 6.32 8.12 12.72
CA ILE A 101 6.52 9.30 11.86
C ILE A 101 5.21 10.10 11.72
N LEU A 102 4.06 9.43 11.56
CA LEU A 102 2.76 10.10 11.51
C LEU A 102 2.50 10.88 12.82
N ILE A 103 2.72 10.26 13.98
CA ILE A 103 2.53 10.90 15.30
C ILE A 103 3.46 12.10 15.47
N TYR A 104 4.75 11.96 15.17
CA TYR A 104 5.71 13.06 15.22
C TYR A 104 5.25 14.26 14.40
N ASN A 105 4.66 14.01 13.24
CA ASN A 105 4.15 15.04 12.34
C ASN A 105 2.71 15.46 12.63
N LYS A 106 2.12 15.07 13.77
CA LYS A 106 0.74 15.40 14.18
C LYS A 106 -0.30 14.97 13.13
N ILE A 107 -0.10 13.83 12.49
CA ILE A 107 -1.06 13.18 11.61
C ILE A 107 -1.82 12.14 12.44
N PRO A 108 -3.16 12.20 12.50
CA PRO A 108 -3.94 11.28 13.32
C PRO A 108 -3.78 9.83 12.84
N THR A 109 -3.42 8.95 13.75
CA THR A 109 -3.42 7.48 13.59
C THR A 109 -3.94 6.86 14.90
N PRO A 110 -4.55 5.66 14.91
CA PRO A 110 -4.99 5.04 16.15
C PRO A 110 -3.82 4.89 17.13
N PRO A 111 -4.00 5.23 18.43
CA PRO A 111 -2.99 4.97 19.45
C PRO A 111 -2.61 3.50 19.49
N PHE A 112 -1.35 3.17 19.69
CA PHE A 112 -0.84 1.82 19.67
C PHE A 112 0.25 1.57 20.71
N VAL A 113 0.53 0.30 20.95
CA VAL A 113 1.61 -0.21 21.81
C VAL A 113 2.37 -1.28 21.06
N VAL A 114 3.67 -1.13 20.94
CA VAL A 114 4.57 -2.14 20.38
C VAL A 114 4.79 -3.23 21.41
N LEU A 115 4.76 -4.47 20.97
CA LEU A 115 4.93 -5.62 21.85
C LEU A 115 6.34 -6.19 21.74
N GLU A 116 6.84 -6.66 22.87
CA GLU A 116 8.05 -7.45 22.93
C GLU A 116 7.67 -8.94 23.11
N LYS A 117 8.31 -9.80 22.31
CA LYS A 117 8.04 -11.25 22.35
C LYS A 117 8.32 -11.81 23.74
N ASN A 118 7.41 -12.62 24.27
CA ASN A 118 7.50 -13.26 25.59
C ASN A 118 7.47 -12.31 26.81
N LYS A 119 7.11 -11.03 26.61
CA LYS A 119 6.86 -10.11 27.72
C LYS A 119 5.37 -9.98 28.03
N GLU A 120 5.07 -9.51 29.24
CA GLU A 120 3.71 -9.21 29.68
C GLU A 120 3.09 -8.13 28.79
N ILE A 121 1.84 -8.37 28.35
CA ILE A 121 1.10 -7.43 27.49
C ILE A 121 0.40 -6.40 28.37
N LYS A 122 0.87 -5.14 28.30
CA LYS A 122 0.24 -4.01 29.02
C LYS A 122 -0.36 -3.03 28.03
N ILE A 123 -1.68 -2.98 27.97
CA ILE A 123 -2.42 -2.02 27.14
C ILE A 123 -3.22 -1.05 28.02
N LYS A 124 -3.34 0.22 27.55
CA LYS A 124 -4.18 1.25 28.19
C LYS A 124 -5.51 1.46 27.45
N PHE A 125 -5.82 0.62 26.48
CA PHE A 125 -7.03 0.72 25.66
C PHE A 125 -8.11 -0.20 26.23
N LYS A 126 -9.37 0.21 26.08
CA LYS A 126 -10.52 -0.68 26.28
C LYS A 126 -10.71 -1.56 25.07
N PHE A 127 -11.18 -2.78 25.27
CA PHE A 127 -11.60 -3.66 24.17
C PHE A 127 -12.81 -3.07 23.41
N PRO A 128 -12.93 -3.38 22.09
CA PRO A 128 -12.03 -4.20 21.31
C PRO A 128 -10.72 -3.49 20.96
N VAL A 129 -9.68 -4.28 20.67
CA VAL A 129 -8.38 -3.84 20.18
C VAL A 129 -8.03 -4.56 18.88
N VAL A 130 -7.04 -4.05 18.12
CA VAL A 130 -6.57 -4.69 16.89
C VAL A 130 -5.12 -5.11 17.06
N VAL A 131 -4.85 -6.40 16.88
CA VAL A 131 -3.50 -6.97 16.89
C VAL A 131 -3.01 -7.03 15.45
N LYS A 132 -1.79 -6.54 15.19
CA LYS A 132 -1.22 -6.45 13.84
C LYS A 132 0.26 -6.85 13.80
N PRO A 133 0.68 -7.68 12.83
CA PRO A 133 2.06 -7.76 12.38
C PRO A 133 2.48 -6.42 11.74
N ALA A 134 3.73 -6.02 11.95
CA ALA A 134 4.22 -4.72 11.46
C ALA A 134 4.53 -4.72 9.95
N ASN A 135 5.05 -5.83 9.42
CA ASN A 135 5.67 -5.89 8.08
C ASN A 135 4.84 -6.64 7.03
N LEU A 136 3.59 -6.98 7.33
CA LEU A 136 2.71 -7.72 6.41
C LEU A 136 1.58 -6.84 5.86
N GLY A 137 1.31 -6.98 4.55
CA GLY A 137 0.23 -6.30 3.87
C GLY A 137 -1.09 -7.07 3.89
N SER A 138 -2.08 -6.58 3.13
CA SER A 138 -3.35 -7.27 2.81
C SER A 138 -4.14 -7.80 4.01
N THR A 139 -4.02 -7.18 5.18
CA THR A 139 -4.71 -7.60 6.43
C THR A 139 -4.28 -9.00 6.92
N ILE A 140 -3.15 -9.54 6.43
CA ILE A 140 -2.62 -10.85 6.85
C ILE A 140 -2.20 -10.77 8.31
N GLY A 141 -2.69 -11.70 9.14
CA GLY A 141 -2.40 -11.76 10.58
C GLY A 141 -3.03 -10.65 11.42
N VAL A 142 -3.87 -9.79 10.83
CA VAL A 142 -4.60 -8.74 11.56
C VAL A 142 -5.84 -9.34 12.20
N LYS A 143 -6.01 -9.14 13.52
CA LYS A 143 -7.18 -9.63 14.27
C LYS A 143 -7.75 -8.57 15.19
N ILE A 144 -9.08 -8.49 15.24
CA ILE A 144 -9.82 -7.74 16.24
C ILE A 144 -10.02 -8.67 17.43
N ALA A 145 -9.64 -8.23 18.63
CA ALA A 145 -9.84 -8.96 19.88
C ALA A 145 -10.83 -8.19 20.76
N TYR A 146 -11.84 -8.90 21.26
CA TYR A 146 -12.91 -8.33 22.08
C TYR A 146 -12.69 -8.53 23.58
N ASN A 147 -11.71 -9.37 23.94
CA ASN A 147 -11.32 -9.66 25.31
C ASN A 147 -9.83 -10.06 25.38
N GLU A 148 -9.33 -10.24 26.59
CA GLU A 148 -7.92 -10.54 26.84
C GLU A 148 -7.49 -11.90 26.27
N SER A 149 -8.32 -12.93 26.38
CA SER A 149 -8.01 -14.26 25.84
C SER A 149 -7.85 -14.24 24.33
N GLU A 150 -8.74 -13.56 23.59
CA GLU A 150 -8.64 -13.37 22.16
C GLU A 150 -7.40 -12.56 21.78
N MET A 151 -7.09 -11.51 22.56
CA MET A 151 -5.88 -10.70 22.35
C MET A 151 -4.62 -11.54 22.49
N ILE A 152 -4.49 -12.34 23.54
CA ILE A 152 -3.32 -13.22 23.76
C ILE A 152 -3.17 -14.22 22.60
N SER A 153 -4.29 -14.83 22.17
CA SER A 153 -4.29 -15.75 21.03
C SER A 153 -3.84 -15.06 19.76
N ALA A 154 -4.37 -13.88 19.44
CA ALA A 154 -4.02 -13.09 18.28
C ALA A 154 -2.55 -12.67 18.29
N VAL A 155 -2.00 -12.28 19.44
CA VAL A 155 -0.59 -11.91 19.60
C VAL A 155 0.33 -13.11 19.33
N LYS A 156 0.00 -14.29 19.85
CA LYS A 156 0.78 -15.52 19.57
C LYS A 156 0.80 -15.84 18.10
N GLU A 157 -0.35 -15.73 17.42
CA GLU A 157 -0.45 -15.97 15.99
C GLU A 157 0.33 -14.90 15.18
N ALA A 158 0.24 -13.61 15.53
CA ALA A 158 0.97 -12.56 14.89
C ALA A 158 2.50 -12.76 15.01
N PHE A 159 3.00 -13.13 16.19
CA PHE A 159 4.42 -13.45 16.40
C PHE A 159 4.88 -14.76 15.73
N SER A 160 3.98 -15.61 15.26
CA SER A 160 4.37 -16.78 14.46
C SER A 160 4.71 -16.44 13.01
N ILE A 161 4.29 -15.25 12.52
CA ILE A 161 4.44 -14.83 11.13
C ILE A 161 5.24 -13.53 10.96
N ASP A 162 5.46 -12.77 12.03
CA ASP A 162 6.28 -11.55 12.03
C ASP A 162 7.03 -11.42 13.36
N ASN A 163 8.22 -10.83 13.33
CA ASN A 163 9.02 -10.57 14.52
C ASN A 163 8.61 -9.28 15.25
N GLU A 164 7.89 -8.40 14.59
CA GLU A 164 7.40 -7.14 15.12
C GLU A 164 5.87 -7.13 15.13
N VAL A 165 5.29 -6.99 16.32
CA VAL A 165 3.84 -7.01 16.55
C VAL A 165 3.44 -5.81 17.40
N PHE A 166 2.30 -5.22 17.09
CA PHE A 166 1.73 -4.14 17.89
C PHE A 166 0.23 -4.33 18.08
N ILE A 167 -0.29 -3.70 19.13
CA ILE A 167 -1.72 -3.60 19.40
C ILE A 167 -2.13 -2.15 19.23
N GLU A 168 -3.16 -1.89 18.44
CA GLU A 168 -3.74 -0.56 18.31
C GLU A 168 -5.19 -0.53 18.83
N LYS A 169 -5.61 0.67 19.24
CA LYS A 169 -7.00 0.92 19.62
C LYS A 169 -7.90 0.68 18.40
N TYR A 170 -8.93 -0.15 18.58
CA TYR A 170 -9.98 -0.30 17.58
C TYR A 170 -10.77 1.01 17.43
N ILE A 171 -10.93 1.49 16.22
CA ILE A 171 -11.75 2.65 15.89
C ILE A 171 -12.99 2.17 15.12
N ALA A 172 -14.14 2.25 15.77
CA ALA A 172 -15.40 1.96 15.09
C ALA A 172 -15.79 3.13 14.18
N GLY A 173 -16.00 2.86 12.90
CA GLY A 173 -16.29 3.95 11.96
C GLY A 173 -16.41 3.52 10.50
N LYS A 174 -16.33 4.49 9.60
CA LYS A 174 -16.34 4.28 8.15
C LYS A 174 -14.93 4.18 7.62
N GLU A 175 -14.65 3.14 6.85
CA GLU A 175 -13.36 2.99 6.18
C GLU A 175 -13.40 3.67 4.81
N VAL A 176 -12.40 4.49 4.55
CA VAL A 176 -12.21 5.14 3.25
C VAL A 176 -10.78 4.96 2.78
N THR A 177 -10.58 5.07 1.49
CA THR A 177 -9.23 5.07 0.91
C THR A 177 -9.04 6.26 -0.01
N VAL A 178 -7.79 6.77 -0.03
CA VAL A 178 -7.38 7.91 -0.84
C VAL A 178 -6.17 7.53 -1.66
N GLY A 179 -6.30 7.53 -2.98
CA GLY A 179 -5.19 7.38 -3.91
C GLY A 179 -4.54 8.74 -4.21
N ILE A 180 -3.23 8.76 -4.33
CA ILE A 180 -2.47 9.93 -4.82
C ILE A 180 -1.54 9.44 -5.93
N ILE A 181 -1.48 10.18 -7.03
CA ILE A 181 -0.60 9.94 -8.17
C ILE A 181 0.25 11.18 -8.47
N GLY A 182 1.54 11.01 -8.71
CA GLY A 182 2.49 12.09 -9.05
C GLY A 182 3.73 12.10 -8.16
N ASN A 183 4.64 12.99 -8.50
CA ASN A 183 5.88 13.22 -7.75
C ASN A 183 5.76 14.50 -6.88
N GLU A 184 6.43 15.60 -7.26
CA GLU A 184 6.30 16.91 -6.61
C GLU A 184 4.93 17.54 -6.92
N ASN A 185 4.55 17.50 -8.21
CA ASN A 185 3.20 17.81 -8.66
C ASN A 185 2.40 16.52 -8.63
N PHE A 186 1.55 16.38 -7.63
CA PHE A 186 0.70 15.20 -7.45
C PHE A 186 -0.78 15.56 -7.44
N GLU A 187 -1.59 14.57 -7.71
CA GLU A 187 -3.02 14.66 -7.79
C GLU A 187 -3.67 13.69 -6.82
N VAL A 188 -4.66 14.18 -6.06
CA VAL A 188 -5.50 13.34 -5.21
C VAL A 188 -6.63 12.76 -6.06
N LEU A 189 -6.75 11.45 -6.06
CA LEU A 189 -7.84 10.75 -6.72
C LEU A 189 -9.10 10.78 -5.83
N PRO A 190 -10.29 10.60 -6.40
CA PRO A 190 -11.54 10.53 -5.66
C PRO A 190 -11.47 9.54 -4.50
N ILE A 191 -11.96 9.97 -3.34
CA ILE A 191 -12.05 9.14 -2.14
C ILE A 191 -13.05 8.02 -2.39
N ILE A 192 -12.72 6.81 -1.95
CA ILE A 192 -13.61 5.65 -1.99
C ILE A 192 -14.03 5.29 -0.56
N GLU A 193 -15.33 5.21 -0.28
CA GLU A 193 -15.85 4.55 0.91
C GLU A 193 -15.87 3.04 0.66
N ILE A 194 -15.33 2.27 1.59
CA ILE A 194 -15.27 0.81 1.52
C ILE A 194 -16.32 0.24 2.47
N ARG A 195 -17.22 -0.59 1.96
CA ARG A 195 -18.21 -1.33 2.76
C ARG A 195 -17.98 -2.82 2.59
N ALA A 196 -17.37 -3.44 3.59
CA ALA A 196 -17.27 -4.89 3.64
C ALA A 196 -18.59 -5.50 4.13
N LYS A 197 -19.05 -6.59 3.50
CA LYS A 197 -20.29 -7.29 3.90
C LYS A 197 -20.29 -7.74 5.37
N LYS A 198 -19.14 -8.19 5.87
CA LYS A 198 -18.96 -8.67 7.23
C LYS A 198 -18.45 -7.62 8.21
N GLY A 199 -18.48 -6.33 7.82
CA GLY A 199 -18.07 -5.21 8.68
C GLY A 199 -16.56 -5.03 8.87
N PHE A 200 -15.71 -5.96 8.41
CA PHE A 200 -14.25 -5.86 8.45
C PHE A 200 -13.66 -6.13 7.07
N TYR A 201 -12.78 -5.24 6.62
CA TYR A 201 -12.14 -5.31 5.31
C TYR A 201 -10.90 -6.20 5.35
N ASP A 202 -11.14 -7.51 5.54
CA ASP A 202 -10.12 -8.55 5.59
C ASP A 202 -9.60 -8.95 4.19
N TYR A 203 -8.67 -9.91 4.14
CA TYR A 203 -8.12 -10.42 2.89
C TYR A 203 -9.21 -10.92 1.92
N LYS A 204 -10.23 -11.62 2.43
CA LYS A 204 -11.34 -12.13 1.64
C LYS A 204 -12.16 -10.98 1.05
N ALA A 205 -12.47 -9.97 1.87
CA ALA A 205 -13.21 -8.80 1.43
C ALA A 205 -12.43 -7.96 0.39
N LYS A 206 -11.09 -7.95 0.45
CA LYS A 206 -10.21 -7.23 -0.50
C LYS A 206 -10.16 -7.88 -1.89
N TYR A 207 -10.21 -9.20 -1.98
CA TYR A 207 -9.88 -9.92 -3.22
C TYR A 207 -10.96 -10.84 -3.77
N THR A 208 -12.08 -11.02 -3.06
CA THR A 208 -13.22 -11.82 -3.52
C THR A 208 -14.31 -10.88 -4.05
N PRO A 209 -14.71 -11.03 -5.34
CA PRO A 209 -15.78 -10.23 -5.91
C PRO A 209 -17.07 -10.32 -5.09
N GLY A 210 -17.71 -9.18 -4.82
CA GLY A 210 -18.97 -9.10 -4.11
C GLY A 210 -18.88 -9.20 -2.57
N GLU A 211 -17.69 -9.36 -1.96
CA GLU A 211 -17.51 -9.32 -0.50
C GLU A 211 -17.32 -7.90 0.04
N SER A 212 -17.05 -6.93 -0.83
CA SER A 212 -17.01 -5.50 -0.52
C SER A 212 -17.60 -4.67 -1.65
N PHE A 213 -18.03 -3.45 -1.29
CA PHE A 213 -18.57 -2.46 -2.22
C PHE A 213 -17.71 -1.19 -2.16
N HIS A 214 -17.40 -0.63 -3.32
CA HIS A 214 -16.70 0.65 -3.47
C HIS A 214 -17.71 1.74 -3.80
N ILE A 215 -17.85 2.74 -2.95
CA ILE A 215 -18.79 3.86 -3.12
C ILE A 215 -17.99 5.11 -3.48
N ILE A 216 -18.20 5.60 -4.71
CA ILE A 216 -17.51 6.76 -5.27
C ILE A 216 -18.57 7.67 -5.93
N PRO A 217 -18.71 8.94 -5.52
CA PRO A 217 -18.09 9.56 -4.36
C PRO A 217 -18.64 8.99 -3.04
N PRO A 218 -17.87 9.09 -1.93
CA PRO A 218 -18.36 8.66 -0.62
C PRO A 218 -19.50 9.57 -0.14
N GLY A 219 -20.44 8.98 0.60
CA GLY A 219 -21.53 9.74 1.23
C GLY A 219 -21.06 10.55 2.45
N LEU A 220 -20.08 11.46 2.24
CA LEU A 220 -19.46 12.26 3.29
C LEU A 220 -19.69 13.75 3.03
N PRO A 221 -19.84 14.59 4.09
CA PRO A 221 -19.95 16.03 3.92
C PRO A 221 -18.64 16.65 3.39
N ASN A 222 -18.73 17.71 2.60
CA ASN A 222 -17.61 18.34 1.90
C ASN A 222 -16.45 18.74 2.83
N TYR A 223 -16.73 19.24 4.04
CA TYR A 223 -15.68 19.61 4.99
C TYR A 223 -14.84 18.41 5.41
N LEU A 224 -15.48 17.23 5.51
CA LEU A 224 -14.79 16.01 5.90
C LEU A 224 -13.97 15.43 4.73
N ILE A 225 -14.50 15.51 3.51
CA ILE A 225 -13.76 15.18 2.28
C ILE A 225 -12.46 15.99 2.24
N ARG A 226 -12.53 17.33 2.35
CA ARG A 226 -11.34 18.20 2.36
C ARG A 226 -10.37 17.88 3.50
N LYS A 227 -10.89 17.55 4.69
CA LYS A 227 -10.06 17.16 5.84
C LYS A 227 -9.29 15.86 5.57
N ILE A 228 -9.93 14.88 4.95
CA ILE A 228 -9.31 13.59 4.59
C ILE A 228 -8.25 13.80 3.50
N GLU A 229 -8.56 14.57 2.45
CA GLU A 229 -7.60 14.92 1.40
C GLU A 229 -6.36 15.61 1.97
N ASN A 230 -6.53 16.59 2.86
CA ASN A 230 -5.41 17.29 3.51
C ASN A 230 -4.55 16.35 4.36
N ILE A 231 -5.16 15.39 5.07
CA ILE A 231 -4.42 14.37 5.83
C ILE A 231 -3.65 13.46 4.87
N ALA A 232 -4.27 13.00 3.79
CA ALA A 232 -3.63 12.16 2.80
C ALA A 232 -2.44 12.88 2.11
N ILE A 233 -2.61 14.13 1.72
CA ILE A 233 -1.56 14.99 1.16
C ILE A 233 -0.39 15.15 2.14
N LYS A 234 -0.70 15.48 3.40
CA LYS A 234 0.32 15.62 4.44
C LYS A 234 1.07 14.31 4.67
N THR A 235 0.35 13.18 4.71
CA THR A 235 0.91 11.83 4.84
C THR A 235 1.85 11.52 3.68
N TYR A 236 1.41 11.75 2.44
CA TYR A 236 2.20 11.52 1.23
C TYR A 236 3.53 12.28 1.25
N LYS A 237 3.47 13.57 1.62
CA LYS A 237 4.66 14.44 1.70
C LYS A 237 5.62 14.02 2.81
N VAL A 238 5.12 13.78 4.01
CA VAL A 238 5.93 13.43 5.20
C VAL A 238 6.65 12.11 5.01
N LEU A 239 5.99 11.12 4.43
CA LEU A 239 6.57 9.81 4.12
C LEU A 239 7.39 9.82 2.83
N LYS A 240 7.52 10.99 2.16
CA LYS A 240 8.27 11.17 0.91
C LYS A 240 7.85 10.19 -0.19
N CYS A 241 6.56 9.86 -0.25
CA CYS A 241 6.01 9.04 -1.30
C CYS A 241 6.17 9.71 -2.67
N SER A 242 6.26 8.92 -3.74
CA SER A 242 6.38 9.41 -5.11
C SER A 242 5.75 8.43 -6.11
N GLY A 243 5.37 8.95 -7.27
CA GLY A 243 4.74 8.20 -8.35
C GLY A 243 3.29 7.87 -8.06
N PHE A 244 3.02 7.03 -7.07
CA PHE A 244 1.68 6.70 -6.62
C PHE A 244 1.71 6.07 -5.23
N ALA A 245 0.65 6.28 -4.46
CA ALA A 245 0.42 5.61 -3.17
C ALA A 245 -1.07 5.64 -2.82
N ARG A 246 -1.46 4.83 -1.83
CA ARG A 246 -2.84 4.76 -1.34
C ARG A 246 -2.85 4.69 0.18
N MET A 247 -3.61 5.58 0.81
CA MET A 247 -3.81 5.65 2.25
C MET A 247 -5.14 4.98 2.63
N GLU A 248 -5.12 4.09 3.62
CA GLU A 248 -6.31 3.59 4.29
C GLU A 248 -6.61 4.47 5.50
N ILE A 249 -7.83 4.98 5.61
CA ILE A 249 -8.26 5.93 6.65
C ILE A 249 -9.58 5.45 7.25
N ILE A 250 -9.66 5.41 8.58
CA ILE A 250 -10.89 5.17 9.31
C ILE A 250 -11.44 6.48 9.87
N ILE A 251 -12.75 6.71 9.72
CA ILE A 251 -13.46 7.90 10.21
C ILE A 251 -14.34 7.46 11.38
N ASP A 252 -14.07 7.98 12.57
CA ASP A 252 -14.86 7.62 13.74
C ASP A 252 -16.27 8.26 13.74
N LYS A 253 -17.10 7.88 14.72
CA LYS A 253 -18.47 8.42 14.90
C LYS A 253 -18.53 9.93 15.15
N LYS A 254 -17.38 10.57 15.48
CA LYS A 254 -17.24 12.03 15.66
C LYS A 254 -16.62 12.72 14.44
N ASN A 255 -16.62 12.08 13.28
CA ASN A 255 -16.02 12.57 12.03
C ASN A 255 -14.52 12.92 12.16
N ARG A 256 -13.78 12.15 12.96
CA ARG A 256 -12.32 12.27 13.08
C ARG A 256 -11.65 11.20 12.23
N PRO A 257 -10.89 11.58 11.20
CA PRO A 257 -10.15 10.63 10.38
C PRO A 257 -8.84 10.22 11.05
N PHE A 258 -8.46 8.93 10.92
CA PHE A 258 -7.22 8.34 11.39
C PHE A 258 -6.59 7.51 10.28
N VAL A 259 -5.32 7.74 9.96
CA VAL A 259 -4.57 6.93 8.99
C VAL A 259 -4.28 5.57 9.60
N LEU A 260 -4.71 4.50 8.93
CA LEU A 260 -4.49 3.12 9.34
C LEU A 260 -3.23 2.52 8.72
N ASP A 261 -3.05 2.77 7.41
CA ASP A 261 -1.99 2.17 6.61
C ASP A 261 -1.66 3.05 5.40
N VAL A 262 -0.43 2.92 4.87
CA VAL A 262 0.03 3.61 3.67
C VAL A 262 0.70 2.61 2.75
N ASN A 263 0.10 2.38 1.59
CA ASN A 263 0.58 1.43 0.60
C ASN A 263 1.26 2.16 -0.56
N THR A 264 2.55 1.89 -0.79
CA THR A 264 3.36 2.51 -1.86
C THR A 264 3.28 1.77 -3.19
N ILE A 265 2.73 0.56 -3.22
CA ILE A 265 2.46 -0.22 -4.43
C ILE A 265 1.03 -0.80 -4.33
N PRO A 266 -0.02 0.05 -4.36
CA PRO A 266 -1.39 -0.44 -4.32
C PRO A 266 -1.71 -1.37 -5.49
N GLY A 267 -2.62 -2.31 -5.26
CA GLY A 267 -3.03 -3.29 -6.25
C GLY A 267 -3.45 -2.66 -7.59
N LEU A 268 -3.08 -3.31 -8.69
CA LEU A 268 -3.32 -2.87 -10.05
C LEU A 268 -4.10 -3.96 -10.83
N THR A 269 -5.13 -4.51 -10.21
CA THR A 269 -6.11 -5.38 -10.87
C THR A 269 -7.36 -4.59 -11.26
N LYS A 270 -8.24 -5.19 -12.04
CA LYS A 270 -9.50 -4.54 -12.48
C LYS A 270 -10.46 -4.19 -11.32
N VAL A 271 -10.27 -4.83 -10.16
CA VAL A 271 -11.10 -4.61 -8.95
C VAL A 271 -10.34 -3.90 -7.84
N SER A 272 -9.18 -3.33 -8.15
CA SER A 272 -8.35 -2.63 -7.17
C SER A 272 -8.77 -1.18 -7.01
N LEU A 273 -8.70 -0.69 -5.78
CA LEU A 273 -9.19 0.64 -5.37
C LEU A 273 -8.53 1.81 -6.11
N LEU A 274 -7.20 1.75 -6.37
CA LEU A 274 -6.53 2.83 -7.10
C LEU A 274 -7.00 2.94 -8.56
N PRO A 275 -7.08 1.84 -9.35
CA PRO A 275 -7.71 1.85 -10.68
C PRO A 275 -9.18 2.31 -10.67
N ASP A 276 -9.97 1.94 -9.65
CA ASP A 276 -11.37 2.37 -9.55
C ASP A 276 -11.48 3.89 -9.33
N ALA A 277 -10.66 4.45 -8.44
CA ALA A 277 -10.59 5.90 -8.22
C ALA A 277 -10.16 6.65 -9.50
N ALA A 278 -9.14 6.15 -10.20
CA ALA A 278 -8.66 6.71 -11.45
C ALA A 278 -9.74 6.66 -12.55
N LYS A 279 -10.43 5.52 -12.68
CA LYS A 279 -11.54 5.34 -13.63
C LYS A 279 -12.68 6.33 -13.38
N PHE A 280 -13.07 6.53 -12.11
CA PHE A 280 -14.11 7.52 -11.77
C PHE A 280 -13.72 8.95 -12.17
N LYS A 281 -12.42 9.26 -12.17
CA LYS A 281 -11.87 10.53 -12.66
C LYS A 281 -11.75 10.59 -14.18
N GLY A 282 -12.09 9.54 -14.91
CA GLY A 282 -11.96 9.47 -16.36
C GLY A 282 -10.61 8.94 -16.86
N ILE A 283 -9.73 8.47 -15.96
CA ILE A 283 -8.43 7.91 -16.31
C ILE A 283 -8.58 6.39 -16.49
N GLY A 284 -8.50 5.93 -17.75
CA GLY A 284 -8.55 4.50 -18.07
C GLY A 284 -7.34 3.74 -17.55
N PHE A 285 -7.47 2.41 -17.36
CA PHE A 285 -6.39 1.60 -16.74
C PHE A 285 -5.06 1.66 -17.52
N THR A 286 -5.10 1.61 -18.85
CA THR A 286 -3.89 1.77 -19.69
C THR A 286 -3.25 3.13 -19.47
N GLN A 287 -4.05 4.18 -19.46
CA GLN A 287 -3.58 5.54 -19.22
C GLN A 287 -2.98 5.69 -17.81
N LEU A 288 -3.59 5.09 -16.78
CA LEU A 288 -3.04 5.06 -15.43
C LEU A 288 -1.66 4.39 -15.40
N CYS A 289 -1.49 3.24 -16.07
CA CYS A 289 -0.19 2.56 -16.16
C CYS A 289 0.86 3.41 -16.87
N GLU A 290 0.51 4.13 -17.93
CA GLU A 290 1.41 5.04 -18.63
C GLU A 290 1.78 6.27 -17.78
N ILE A 291 0.83 6.83 -17.05
CA ILE A 291 1.06 7.93 -16.09
C ILE A 291 2.06 7.50 -15.01
N ILE A 292 1.85 6.33 -14.39
CA ILE A 292 2.74 5.76 -13.37
C ILE A 292 4.15 5.54 -13.96
N LEU A 293 4.24 5.03 -15.18
CA LEU A 293 5.51 4.80 -15.87
C LEU A 293 6.27 6.14 -16.10
N ASN A 294 5.55 7.16 -16.55
CA ASN A 294 6.12 8.49 -16.80
C ASN A 294 6.63 9.14 -15.51
N PHE A 295 5.92 8.98 -14.38
CA PHE A 295 6.42 9.48 -13.09
C PHE A 295 7.71 8.80 -12.66
N GLY A 296 7.89 7.50 -12.97
CA GLY A 296 9.15 6.80 -12.73
C GLY A 296 10.30 7.40 -13.53
N LEU A 297 10.09 7.70 -14.83
CA LEU A 297 11.09 8.34 -15.68
C LEU A 297 11.40 9.78 -15.23
N GLU A 298 10.38 10.57 -14.91
CA GLU A 298 10.53 11.96 -14.42
C GLU A 298 11.37 12.01 -13.14
N LYS A 299 11.04 11.17 -12.16
CA LYS A 299 11.80 11.07 -10.90
C LYS A 299 13.27 10.77 -11.14
N TRP A 300 13.56 9.88 -12.09
CA TRP A 300 14.94 9.48 -12.40
C TRP A 300 15.73 10.58 -13.09
N LYS A 301 15.13 11.30 -14.04
CA LYS A 301 15.78 12.45 -14.69
C LYS A 301 16.20 13.50 -13.67
N LYS A 302 15.30 13.90 -12.78
CA LYS A 302 15.60 14.86 -11.70
C LYS A 302 16.70 14.39 -10.75
N LYS A 303 16.88 13.08 -10.57
CA LYS A 303 17.97 12.50 -9.75
C LYS A 303 19.32 12.59 -10.48
N ALA A 304 19.34 12.51 -11.81
CA ALA A 304 20.54 12.59 -12.62
C ALA A 304 21.05 14.02 -12.81
N GLU A 305 20.20 15.04 -12.61
CA GLU A 305 20.52 16.46 -12.71
C GLU A 305 21.09 17.06 -11.40
N LYS A 306 21.08 16.29 -10.30
CA LYS A 306 21.65 16.64 -9.00
C LYS A 306 22.99 15.95 -8.77
#